data_517c27a2388e306b40e2970af33e12ec
#
_entry.id   517c27a2388e306b40e2970af33e12ec
#
_cell.length_a   1.000
_cell.length_b   1.000
_cell.length_c   1.000
_cell.angle_alpha   90.00
_cell.angle_beta   90.00
_cell.angle_gamma   90.00
#
_symmetry.space_group_name_H-M   'P 1'
#
loop_
_entity.id
_entity.type
_entity.pdbx_description
1 polymer ?
#
loop_
_entity_poly.entity_id
_entity_poly.type
_entity_poly.pdbx_seq_one_letter_code
_entity_poly.pdbx_strand_id
1 'polypeptide(L)' 'MTALEPLVNIGPQLAADLRFVGIDSAESLRDVGAQAAAQRLEDAGLRDCTHARRALQGALDGTRWTQTS' A
#
# COMPACT_ATOMS: atom_id res chain seq x y z
N MET A 1 14.63 1.92 4.64
CA MET A 1 13.20 1.65 4.40
C MET A 1 12.56 2.84 3.72
N THR A 2 11.69 2.58 2.78
CA THR A 2 11.02 3.64 2.05
C THR A 2 9.66 3.94 2.68
N ALA A 3 9.41 5.20 2.98
CA ALA A 3 8.13 5.62 3.54
C ALA A 3 7.00 5.37 2.53
N LEU A 4 5.77 5.26 3.01
CA LEU A 4 4.60 5.04 2.17
C LEU A 4 4.10 6.32 1.52
N GLU A 5 4.19 7.44 2.21
CA GLU A 5 3.59 8.70 1.77
C GLU A 5 4.06 9.18 0.39
N PRO A 6 5.33 9.04 0.01
CA PRO A 6 5.75 9.50 -1.33
C PRO A 6 5.32 8.60 -2.47
N LEU A 7 4.71 7.46 -2.19
CA LEU A 7 4.26 6.58 -3.25
C LEU A 7 3.04 7.17 -3.98
N VAL A 8 2.95 6.87 -5.26
CA VAL A 8 1.79 7.27 -6.07
C VAL A 8 0.52 6.70 -5.43
N ASN A 9 -0.53 7.51 -5.38
CA ASN A 9 -1.85 7.15 -4.85
C ASN A 9 -1.90 6.89 -3.34
N ILE A 10 -0.81 7.07 -2.62
CA ILE A 10 -0.83 6.91 -1.17
C ILE A 10 -0.68 8.26 -0.50
N GLY A 11 -1.79 8.73 0.09
CA GLY A 11 -1.79 9.93 0.92
C GLY A 11 -1.50 9.60 2.37
N PRO A 12 -1.46 10.62 3.23
CA PRO A 12 -1.18 10.41 4.66
C PRO A 12 -2.16 9.49 5.34
N GLN A 13 -3.43 9.54 4.97
CA GLN A 13 -4.45 8.72 5.60
C GLN A 13 -4.31 7.26 5.22
N LEU A 14 -4.09 6.97 3.95
CA LEU A 14 -3.89 5.60 3.52
C LEU A 14 -2.62 5.03 4.12
N ALA A 15 -1.56 5.83 4.20
CA ALA A 15 -0.32 5.40 4.85
C ALA A 15 -0.55 5.04 6.31
N ALA A 16 -1.33 5.85 7.03
CA ALA A 16 -1.67 5.56 8.42
C ALA A 16 -2.47 4.26 8.54
N ASP A 17 -3.42 4.05 7.65
CA ASP A 17 -4.23 2.83 7.64
C ASP A 17 -3.37 1.60 7.38
N LEU A 18 -2.42 1.70 6.45
CA LEU A 18 -1.50 0.60 6.18
C LEU A 18 -0.64 0.27 7.39
N ARG A 19 -0.15 1.29 8.08
CA ARG A 19 0.62 1.08 9.31
C ARG A 19 -0.22 0.39 10.38
N PHE A 20 -1.50 0.74 10.45
CA PHE A 20 -2.41 0.12 11.41
C PHE A 20 -2.50 -1.39 11.21
N VAL A 21 -2.44 -1.85 9.97
CA VAL A 21 -2.53 -3.29 9.64
C VAL A 21 -1.15 -3.94 9.47
N GLY A 22 -0.10 -3.27 9.93
CA GLY A 22 1.24 -3.85 9.96
C GLY A 22 2.08 -3.63 8.72
N ILE A 23 1.63 -2.78 7.80
CA ILE A 23 2.38 -2.46 6.59
C ILE A 23 2.95 -1.06 6.76
N ASP A 24 4.20 -0.97 7.15
CA ASP A 24 4.81 0.30 7.59
C ASP A 24 5.84 0.87 6.62
N SER A 25 6.05 0.22 5.49
CA SER A 25 7.00 0.72 4.50
C SER A 25 6.59 0.28 3.09
N ALA A 26 7.19 0.93 2.08
CA ALA A 26 6.96 0.56 0.70
C ALA A 26 7.42 -0.87 0.43
N GLU A 27 8.52 -1.26 1.02
CA GLU A 27 9.04 -2.62 0.89
C GLU A 27 8.08 -3.65 1.47
N SER A 28 7.51 -3.36 2.64
CA SER A 28 6.51 -4.23 3.25
C SER A 28 5.27 -4.35 2.37
N LEU A 29 4.82 -3.23 1.79
CA LEU A 29 3.67 -3.23 0.88
C LEU A 29 3.95 -4.09 -0.34
N ARG A 30 5.15 -3.98 -0.90
CA ARG A 30 5.54 -4.78 -2.05
C ARG A 30 5.56 -6.27 -1.72
N ASP A 31 6.08 -6.64 -0.55
CA ASP A 31 6.16 -8.03 -0.13
C ASP A 31 4.78 -8.63 0.10
N VAL A 32 3.88 -7.86 0.70
CA VAL A 32 2.50 -8.31 0.94
C VAL A 32 1.70 -8.35 -0.35
N GLY A 33 1.90 -7.36 -1.21
CA GLY A 33 1.14 -7.23 -2.45
C GLY A 33 -0.14 -6.43 -2.27
N ALA A 34 -0.60 -5.79 -3.35
CA ALA A 34 -1.76 -4.91 -3.28
C ALA A 34 -3.01 -5.64 -2.83
N GLN A 35 -3.24 -6.84 -3.33
CA GLN A 35 -4.46 -7.58 -3.03
C GLN A 35 -4.53 -7.96 -1.55
N ALA A 36 -3.46 -8.52 -1.00
CA ALA A 36 -3.43 -8.92 0.40
C ALA A 36 -3.48 -7.69 1.32
N ALA A 37 -2.79 -6.61 0.94
CA ALA A 37 -2.83 -5.38 1.72
C ALA A 37 -4.24 -4.80 1.75
N ALA A 38 -4.93 -4.76 0.60
CA ALA A 38 -6.30 -4.28 0.53
C ALA A 38 -7.23 -5.14 1.37
N GLN A 39 -7.02 -6.45 1.37
CA GLN A 39 -7.82 -7.37 2.18
C GLN A 39 -7.63 -7.09 3.66
N ARG A 40 -6.41 -6.81 4.10
CA ARG A 40 -6.15 -6.44 5.48
C ARG A 40 -6.89 -5.18 5.89
N LEU A 41 -6.93 -4.19 4.99
CA LEU A 41 -7.64 -2.94 5.25
C LEU A 41 -9.14 -3.18 5.36
N GLU A 42 -9.69 -4.02 4.51
CA GLU A 42 -11.11 -4.35 4.57
C GLU A 42 -11.44 -5.11 5.86
N ASP A 43 -10.62 -6.09 6.21
CA ASP A 43 -10.82 -6.87 7.44
C ASP A 43 -10.76 -6.00 8.69
N ALA A 44 -9.97 -4.93 8.65
CA ALA A 44 -9.87 -3.98 9.75
C ALA A 44 -10.99 -2.94 9.74
N GLY A 45 -11.84 -2.95 8.70
CA GLY A 45 -12.93 -2.01 8.59
C GLY A 45 -12.50 -0.60 8.19
N LEU A 46 -11.30 -0.45 7.65
CA LEU A 46 -10.76 0.86 7.32
C LEU A 46 -11.11 1.33 5.92
N ARG A 47 -11.17 0.40 4.97
CA ARG A 47 -11.40 0.74 3.56
C ARG A 47 -12.12 -0.38 2.83
N ASP A 48 -12.77 0.00 1.73
CA ASP A 48 -13.30 -0.94 0.77
C ASP A 48 -12.15 -1.61 0.01
N CYS A 49 -12.18 -2.93 -0.06
CA CYS A 49 -11.13 -3.73 -0.69
C CYS A 49 -10.89 -3.32 -2.15
N THR A 50 -11.97 -3.07 -2.91
CA THR A 50 -11.86 -2.75 -4.33
C THR A 50 -11.09 -1.45 -4.56
N HIS A 51 -11.44 -0.39 -3.84
CA HIS A 51 -10.77 0.89 -3.98
C HIS A 51 -9.34 0.84 -3.45
N ALA A 52 -9.15 0.19 -2.32
CA ALA A 52 -7.82 0.06 -1.73
C ALA A 52 -6.90 -0.71 -2.66
N ARG A 53 -7.36 -1.80 -3.26
CA ARG A 53 -6.55 -2.59 -4.18
C ARG A 53 -6.11 -1.77 -5.38
N ARG A 54 -7.00 -0.96 -5.93
CA ARG A 54 -6.65 -0.10 -7.06
C ARG A 54 -5.58 0.91 -6.70
N ALA A 55 -5.75 1.57 -5.56
CA ALA A 55 -4.79 2.57 -5.10
C ALA A 55 -3.43 1.93 -4.83
N LEU A 56 -3.42 0.79 -4.16
CA LEU A 56 -2.18 0.10 -3.82
C LEU A 56 -1.49 -0.48 -5.05
N GLN A 57 -2.25 -1.03 -5.98
CA GLN A 57 -1.68 -1.53 -7.22
C GLN A 57 -1.06 -0.39 -8.03
N GLY A 58 -1.73 0.76 -8.09
CA GLY A 58 -1.18 1.93 -8.75
C GLY A 58 0.10 2.42 -8.09
N ALA A 59 0.14 2.38 -6.76
CA ALA A 59 1.33 2.76 -6.03
C ALA A 59 2.50 1.82 -6.34
N LEU A 60 2.25 0.53 -6.37
CA LEU A 60 3.29 -0.45 -6.70
C LEU A 60 3.76 -0.31 -8.15
N ASP A 61 2.82 -0.12 -9.08
CA ASP A 61 3.15 0.04 -10.48
C ASP A 61 3.90 1.34 -10.75
N GLY A 62 3.61 2.37 -9.97
CA GLY A 62 4.23 3.67 -10.12
C GLY A 62 5.58 3.83 -9.44
N THR A 63 6.03 2.84 -8.68
CA THR A 63 7.32 2.93 -8.01
C THR A 63 8.45 2.60 -8.96
N ARG A 64 9.66 2.97 -8.55
CA ARG A 64 10.83 2.74 -9.38
C ARG A 64 11.69 1.57 -8.92
N TRP A 65 11.26 0.87 -7.93
CA TRP A 65 12.09 -0.22 -7.41
C TRP A 65 12.28 -1.37 -8.41
N THR A 66 11.37 -1.52 -9.36
CA THR A 66 11.53 -2.53 -10.40
C THR A 66 12.46 -2.09 -11.52
N GLN A 67 12.87 -0.85 -11.51
CA GLN A 67 13.71 -0.29 -12.57
C GLN A 67 15.19 -0.37 -12.26
N THR A 68 15.54 -0.83 -11.12
CA THR A 68 16.94 -0.91 -10.72
C THR A 68 17.67 -2.08 -11.34
N SER A 69 16.92 -2.93 -11.93
CA SER A 69 17.49 -4.10 -12.62
C SER A 69 18.13 -3.67 -13.92
#